data_e6add3d7dc2745ba6501acd2af465cb8
#
_entry.id   e6add3d7dc2745ba6501acd2af465cb8
#
_cell.length_a   1.000
_cell.length_b   1.000
_cell.length_c   1.000
_cell.angle_alpha   90.00
_cell.angle_beta   90.00
_cell.angle_gamma   90.00
#
_symmetry.space_group_name_H-M   'P 1'
#
loop_
_entity.id
_entity.type
_entity.pdbx_description
1 polymer ?
#
loop_
_entity_poly.entity_id
_entity_poly.type
_entity_poly.pdbx_seq_one_letter_code
_entity_poly.pdbx_strand_id
1 'polypeptide(L)'
;FMGYIEVYFKLEPLLPARDILYAELGDKGFEAFEDAVDGVKAYIKQGQFTESLLNNLMISGIEGQKVDFCILTIANQNWNSLWESNFDPIIINSNCTIRAPFHAIPKVEYDVIISPQMSFGTGHHETTFLMSKELFSLDLVSVDLLDMGSGTGVLAILAEKLGAKKVEAIDIEEGAYINAIENCKLNGTKNVIVEKGDSKLLEGSLFQVILANI
;
A
#
# COMPACT_ATOMS: atom_id res chain seq x y z
N PHE A 1 -8.15 -5.55 16.53
CA PHE A 1 -8.51 -4.37 15.72
C PHE A 1 -9.75 -3.76 16.34
N MET A 2 -9.66 -2.50 16.78
CA MET A 2 -10.79 -1.80 17.42
C MET A 2 -11.59 -1.10 16.34
N GLY A 3 -12.93 -1.34 16.28
CA GLY A 3 -13.85 -0.61 15.43
C GLY A 3 -14.02 0.84 15.88
N TYR A 4 -14.56 1.67 15.02
CA TYR A 4 -14.93 3.05 15.32
C TYR A 4 -16.45 3.22 15.35
N ILE A 5 -16.90 4.15 16.17
CA ILE A 5 -18.25 4.69 16.16
C ILE A 5 -18.18 6.07 15.51
N GLU A 6 -18.99 6.30 14.48
CA GLU A 6 -19.29 7.60 13.91
C GLU A 6 -20.54 8.14 14.59
N VAL A 7 -20.46 9.35 15.10
CA VAL A 7 -21.64 10.10 15.55
C VAL A 7 -21.80 11.31 14.64
N TYR A 8 -22.87 11.30 13.86
CA TYR A 8 -23.23 12.44 13.04
C TYR A 8 -24.16 13.37 13.81
N PHE A 9 -23.74 14.63 14.00
CA PHE A 9 -24.51 15.68 14.64
C PHE A 9 -25.06 16.63 13.58
N LYS A 10 -26.36 16.82 13.56
CA LYS A 10 -27.03 17.87 12.78
C LYS A 10 -27.25 19.08 13.67
N LEU A 11 -26.82 20.26 13.19
CA LEU A 11 -26.78 21.48 13.96
C LEU A 11 -27.57 22.60 13.25
N GLU A 12 -28.47 23.26 13.98
CA GLU A 12 -29.22 24.39 13.44
C GLU A 12 -29.33 25.50 14.55
N PRO A 13 -28.66 26.67 14.40
CA PRO A 13 -27.67 27.02 13.37
C PRO A 13 -26.34 26.24 13.50
N LEU A 14 -25.58 26.15 12.39
CA LEU A 14 -24.31 25.40 12.35
C LEU A 14 -23.24 26.07 13.24
N LEU A 15 -23.11 27.38 13.18
CA LEU A 15 -22.16 28.16 13.98
C LEU A 15 -22.90 29.00 15.01
N PRO A 16 -22.35 29.16 16.23
CA PRO A 16 -21.03 28.67 16.69
C PRO A 16 -21.04 27.26 17.27
N ALA A 17 -22.18 26.52 17.18
CA ALA A 17 -22.35 25.20 17.80
C ALA A 17 -21.29 24.19 17.37
N ARG A 18 -20.87 24.23 16.10
CA ARG A 18 -19.82 23.32 15.56
C ARG A 18 -18.52 23.44 16.34
N ASP A 19 -18.03 24.66 16.52
CA ASP A 19 -16.72 24.89 17.13
C ASP A 19 -16.73 24.51 18.64
N ILE A 20 -17.86 24.75 19.31
CA ILE A 20 -18.08 24.30 20.69
C ILE A 20 -18.11 22.78 20.77
N LEU A 21 -18.80 22.15 19.85
CA LEU A 21 -18.91 20.68 19.78
C LEU A 21 -17.57 20.00 19.57
N TYR A 22 -16.71 20.54 18.70
CA TYR A 22 -15.35 20.03 18.48
C TYR A 22 -14.53 20.01 19.77
N ALA A 23 -14.53 21.12 20.52
CA ALA A 23 -13.80 21.21 21.78
C ALA A 23 -14.35 20.19 22.79
N GLU A 24 -15.67 20.14 22.97
CA GLU A 24 -16.32 19.29 23.96
C GLU A 24 -16.14 17.80 23.65
N LEU A 25 -16.31 17.38 22.38
CA LEU A 25 -16.14 15.99 21.99
C LEU A 25 -14.67 15.56 22.00
N GLY A 26 -13.73 16.46 21.68
CA GLY A 26 -12.30 16.21 21.84
C GLY A 26 -11.94 15.86 23.28
N ASP A 27 -12.46 16.62 24.25
CA ASP A 27 -12.26 16.35 25.68
C ASP A 27 -12.93 15.03 26.12
N LYS A 28 -13.98 14.58 25.44
CA LYS A 28 -14.67 13.31 25.69
C LYS A 28 -14.04 12.11 24.96
N GLY A 29 -12.90 12.31 24.27
CA GLY A 29 -12.10 11.23 23.65
C GLY A 29 -12.44 10.93 22.19
N PHE A 30 -13.17 11.79 21.49
CA PHE A 30 -13.30 11.71 20.04
C PHE A 30 -11.99 12.15 19.38
N GLU A 31 -11.50 11.34 18.42
CA GLU A 31 -10.14 11.46 17.87
C GLU A 31 -10.12 12.16 16.50
N ALA A 32 -11.23 12.14 15.77
CA ALA A 32 -11.31 12.73 14.43
C ALA A 32 -12.67 13.37 14.18
N PHE A 33 -12.69 14.37 13.31
CA PHE A 33 -13.87 15.13 12.95
C PHE A 33 -13.90 15.41 11.46
N GLU A 34 -15.11 15.40 10.86
CA GLU A 34 -15.36 15.73 9.47
C GLU A 34 -16.50 16.73 9.38
N ASP A 35 -16.28 17.84 8.65
CA ASP A 35 -17.32 18.83 8.40
C ASP A 35 -18.39 18.25 7.44
N ALA A 36 -19.67 18.43 7.80
CA ALA A 36 -20.80 18.16 6.95
C ALA A 36 -21.56 19.45 6.66
N VAL A 37 -22.38 19.45 5.60
CA VAL A 37 -23.11 20.64 5.13
C VAL A 37 -23.99 21.26 6.24
N ASP A 38 -24.60 20.42 7.05
CA ASP A 38 -25.54 20.80 8.09
C ASP A 38 -25.13 20.29 9.49
N GLY A 39 -23.84 19.95 9.67
CA GLY A 39 -23.38 19.39 10.94
C GLY A 39 -21.95 18.93 10.96
N VAL A 40 -21.71 17.92 11.82
CA VAL A 40 -20.38 17.36 12.10
C VAL A 40 -20.48 15.85 12.22
N LYS A 41 -19.53 15.13 11.67
CA LYS A 41 -19.26 13.72 11.99
C LYS A 41 -18.07 13.66 12.94
N ALA A 42 -18.23 12.96 14.02
CA ALA A 42 -17.21 12.75 15.03
C ALA A 42 -16.94 11.26 15.23
N TYR A 43 -15.66 10.89 15.41
CA TYR A 43 -15.22 9.50 15.43
C TYR A 43 -14.53 9.17 16.74
N ILE A 44 -14.94 8.06 17.36
CA ILE A 44 -14.38 7.54 18.60
C ILE A 44 -14.17 6.04 18.51
N LYS A 45 -13.16 5.50 19.19
CA LYS A 45 -12.96 4.06 19.28
C LYS A 45 -14.16 3.36 19.93
N GLN A 46 -14.63 2.26 19.33
CA GLN A 46 -15.80 1.53 19.83
C GLN A 46 -15.68 1.12 21.29
N GLY A 47 -14.48 0.75 21.76
CA GLY A 47 -14.25 0.39 23.17
C GLY A 47 -14.27 1.55 24.15
N GLN A 48 -14.25 2.80 23.67
CA GLN A 48 -14.31 4.01 24.47
C GLN A 48 -15.67 4.71 24.39
N PHE A 49 -16.51 4.28 23.45
CA PHE A 49 -17.82 4.89 23.25
C PHE A 49 -18.85 4.35 24.24
N THR A 50 -19.57 5.27 24.87
CA THR A 50 -20.81 5.00 25.60
C THR A 50 -21.82 6.09 25.26
N GLU A 51 -23.10 5.77 25.16
CA GLU A 51 -24.14 6.76 24.86
C GLU A 51 -24.18 7.91 25.90
N SER A 52 -23.71 7.65 27.10
CA SER A 52 -23.59 8.68 28.13
C SER A 52 -22.65 9.83 27.77
N LEU A 53 -21.71 9.65 26.87
CA LEU A 53 -20.82 10.71 26.36
C LEU A 53 -21.61 11.79 25.62
N LEU A 54 -22.76 11.42 25.04
CA LEU A 54 -23.64 12.33 24.28
C LEU A 54 -24.66 13.03 25.17
N ASN A 55 -24.73 12.68 26.46
CA ASN A 55 -25.64 13.32 27.39
C ASN A 55 -25.09 14.69 27.84
N ASN A 56 -26.00 15.65 27.99
CA ASN A 56 -25.70 16.98 28.51
C ASN A 56 -24.60 17.72 27.75
N LEU A 57 -24.62 17.63 26.42
CA LEU A 57 -23.74 18.43 25.58
C LEU A 57 -24.00 19.95 25.83
N MET A 58 -22.94 20.75 25.98
CA MET A 58 -23.04 22.18 26.21
C MET A 58 -23.88 22.88 25.13
N ILE A 59 -23.76 22.45 23.90
CA ILE A 59 -24.54 22.98 22.77
C ILE A 59 -26.05 22.77 22.93
N SER A 60 -26.50 21.73 23.62
CA SER A 60 -27.93 21.47 23.87
C SER A 60 -28.56 22.45 24.87
N GLY A 61 -27.75 23.18 25.65
CA GLY A 61 -28.19 24.22 26.58
C GLY A 61 -28.23 25.64 25.97
N ILE A 62 -27.83 25.80 24.71
CA ILE A 62 -27.81 27.11 24.05
C ILE A 62 -29.22 27.44 23.53
N GLU A 63 -29.72 28.62 23.93
CA GLU A 63 -31.04 29.09 23.51
C GLU A 63 -31.12 29.19 21.95
N GLY A 64 -32.13 28.59 21.36
CA GLY A 64 -32.35 28.57 19.91
C GLY A 64 -31.52 27.55 19.12
N GLN A 65 -30.63 26.79 19.78
CA GLN A 65 -29.87 25.73 19.13
C GLN A 65 -30.65 24.41 19.07
N LYS A 66 -30.75 23.84 17.88
CA LYS A 66 -31.26 22.48 17.68
C LYS A 66 -30.09 21.55 17.41
N VAL A 67 -30.10 20.40 18.07
CA VAL A 67 -29.06 19.34 17.94
C VAL A 67 -29.78 18.01 17.82
N ASP A 68 -29.61 17.36 16.68
CA ASP A 68 -29.98 15.97 16.47
C ASP A 68 -28.72 15.18 16.20
N PHE A 69 -28.70 13.90 16.58
CA PHE A 69 -27.56 13.05 16.25
C PHE A 69 -28.00 11.64 15.88
N CYS A 70 -27.21 10.98 15.08
CA CYS A 70 -27.31 9.55 14.83
C CYS A 70 -25.96 8.86 15.02
N ILE A 71 -26.00 7.60 15.48
CA ILE A 71 -24.85 6.79 15.81
C ILE A 71 -24.75 5.69 14.77
N LEU A 72 -23.59 5.59 14.13
CA LEU A 72 -23.27 4.54 13.17
C LEU A 72 -22.07 3.74 13.68
N THR A 73 -22.23 2.44 13.80
CA THR A 73 -21.06 1.59 14.02
C THR A 73 -20.36 1.42 12.68
N ILE A 74 -19.16 1.98 12.57
CA ILE A 74 -18.30 1.69 11.43
C ILE A 74 -17.78 0.27 11.67
N ALA A 75 -18.41 -0.68 11.00
CA ALA A 75 -17.87 -2.03 10.97
C ALA A 75 -16.42 -1.95 10.56
N ASN A 76 -15.56 -2.72 11.21
CA ASN A 76 -14.17 -2.87 10.80
C ASN A 76 -14.17 -3.34 9.34
N GLN A 77 -14.21 -2.41 8.43
CA GLN A 77 -13.93 -2.72 7.06
C GLN A 77 -12.45 -3.05 7.06
N ASN A 78 -12.13 -4.32 6.89
CA ASN A 78 -10.75 -4.73 6.72
C ASN A 78 -10.29 -4.15 5.37
N TRP A 79 -9.84 -2.90 5.42
CA TRP A 79 -9.35 -2.18 4.25
C TRP A 79 -8.25 -2.97 3.53
N ASN A 80 -7.49 -3.75 4.30
CA ASN A 80 -6.50 -4.66 3.71
C ASN A 80 -7.20 -5.74 2.89
N SER A 81 -8.24 -6.42 3.40
CA SER A 81 -8.98 -7.42 2.63
C SER A 81 -9.68 -6.83 1.41
N LEU A 82 -10.23 -5.61 1.53
CA LEU A 82 -10.86 -4.94 0.40
C LEU A 82 -9.81 -4.55 -0.66
N TRP A 83 -8.66 -4.05 -0.22
CA TRP A 83 -7.54 -3.74 -1.10
C TRP A 83 -6.98 -5.01 -1.75
N GLU A 84 -6.74 -6.07 -0.97
CA GLU A 84 -6.30 -7.37 -1.46
C GLU A 84 -7.25 -7.97 -2.50
N SER A 85 -8.57 -7.81 -2.32
CA SER A 85 -9.58 -8.30 -3.26
C SER A 85 -9.63 -7.54 -4.59
N ASN A 86 -9.12 -6.29 -4.61
CA ASN A 86 -9.03 -5.45 -5.80
C ASN A 86 -7.61 -5.39 -6.40
N PHE A 87 -6.68 -6.19 -5.86
CA PHE A 87 -5.31 -6.26 -6.34
C PHE A 87 -5.14 -7.55 -7.15
N ASP A 88 -5.35 -7.47 -8.45
CA ASP A 88 -5.31 -8.64 -9.33
C ASP A 88 -3.88 -9.11 -9.63
N PRO A 89 -3.65 -10.42 -9.79
CA PRO A 89 -2.38 -10.93 -10.29
C PRO A 89 -2.17 -10.53 -11.76
N ILE A 90 -0.92 -10.28 -12.13
CA ILE A 90 -0.56 -9.84 -13.48
C ILE A 90 -0.08 -11.03 -14.28
N ILE A 91 -0.78 -11.33 -15.36
CA ILE A 91 -0.44 -12.40 -16.28
C ILE A 91 0.46 -11.82 -17.39
N ILE A 92 1.76 -12.10 -17.33
CA ILE A 92 2.72 -11.63 -18.33
C ILE A 92 2.55 -12.41 -19.65
N ASN A 93 2.46 -13.74 -19.55
CA ASN A 93 2.16 -14.65 -20.65
C ASN A 93 1.59 -15.96 -20.10
N SER A 94 1.39 -16.98 -20.95
CA SER A 94 0.85 -18.29 -20.53
C SER A 94 1.69 -19.01 -19.47
N ASN A 95 2.97 -18.67 -19.34
CA ASN A 95 3.93 -19.35 -18.48
C ASN A 95 4.40 -18.50 -17.29
N CYS A 96 4.01 -17.22 -17.22
CA CYS A 96 4.49 -16.32 -16.17
C CYS A 96 3.37 -15.48 -15.56
N THR A 97 3.33 -15.47 -14.24
CA THR A 97 2.43 -14.63 -13.43
C THR A 97 3.23 -13.91 -12.36
N ILE A 98 2.97 -12.63 -12.19
CA ILE A 98 3.42 -11.81 -11.04
C ILE A 98 2.23 -11.67 -10.11
N ARG A 99 2.40 -12.02 -8.85
CA ARG A 99 1.31 -12.01 -7.87
C ARG A 99 1.77 -11.57 -6.48
N ALA A 100 0.82 -11.16 -5.67
CA ALA A 100 1.05 -10.94 -4.24
C ALA A 100 1.03 -12.27 -3.45
N PRO A 101 1.62 -12.30 -2.23
CA PRO A 101 1.63 -13.49 -1.37
C PRO A 101 0.25 -14.04 -1.02
N PHE A 102 -0.78 -13.19 -0.96
CA PHE A 102 -2.16 -13.56 -0.63
C PHE A 102 -2.95 -14.16 -1.81
N HIS A 103 -2.44 -14.11 -3.04
CA HIS A 103 -3.09 -14.73 -4.19
C HIS A 103 -2.90 -16.25 -4.20
N ALA A 104 -3.85 -16.95 -4.81
CA ALA A 104 -3.71 -18.38 -5.08
C ALA A 104 -2.48 -18.67 -5.94
N ILE A 105 -1.82 -19.79 -5.67
CA ILE A 105 -0.64 -20.23 -6.44
C ILE A 105 -1.06 -20.64 -7.83
N PRO A 106 -0.59 -19.98 -8.89
CA PRO A 106 -0.93 -20.32 -10.27
C PRO A 106 -0.19 -21.59 -10.72
N LYS A 107 -0.74 -22.25 -11.73
CA LYS A 107 -0.07 -23.38 -12.41
C LYS A 107 0.73 -22.87 -13.61
N VAL A 108 1.82 -22.17 -13.35
CA VAL A 108 2.72 -21.61 -14.36
C VAL A 108 4.16 -21.99 -14.05
N GLU A 109 5.03 -21.89 -15.04
CA GLU A 109 6.46 -22.18 -14.91
C GLU A 109 7.16 -21.10 -14.07
N TYR A 110 6.82 -19.83 -14.30
CA TYR A 110 7.42 -18.67 -13.65
C TYR A 110 6.39 -17.97 -12.76
N ASP A 111 6.36 -18.36 -11.50
CA ASP A 111 5.58 -17.70 -10.46
C ASP A 111 6.47 -16.67 -9.75
N VAL A 112 6.20 -15.39 -9.91
CA VAL A 112 6.93 -14.28 -9.28
C VAL A 112 6.08 -13.68 -8.17
N ILE A 113 6.58 -13.74 -6.94
CA ILE A 113 5.85 -13.25 -5.76
C ILE A 113 6.39 -11.88 -5.37
N ILE A 114 5.55 -10.87 -5.41
CA ILE A 114 5.90 -9.51 -5.01
C ILE A 114 4.97 -9.07 -3.88
N SER A 115 5.56 -8.75 -2.73
CA SER A 115 4.84 -8.11 -1.63
C SER A 115 4.60 -6.65 -2.00
N PRO A 116 3.34 -6.24 -2.24
CA PRO A 116 3.05 -4.87 -2.60
C PRO A 116 3.26 -3.96 -1.38
N GLN A 117 4.17 -3.02 -1.54
CA GLN A 117 4.44 -1.94 -0.60
C GLN A 117 4.36 -0.61 -1.36
N MET A 118 4.64 0.51 -0.71
CA MET A 118 4.65 1.83 -1.36
C MET A 118 5.87 2.05 -2.29
N SER A 119 6.57 0.98 -2.68
CA SER A 119 7.67 1.03 -3.66
C SER A 119 7.16 0.78 -5.08
N PHE A 120 7.80 1.40 -6.06
CA PHE A 120 7.48 1.24 -7.48
C PHE A 120 7.82 -0.19 -7.96
N GLY A 121 7.11 -0.68 -8.99
CA GLY A 121 7.46 -1.94 -9.63
C GLY A 121 6.63 -3.15 -9.17
N THR A 122 5.39 -2.96 -8.71
CA THR A 122 4.47 -4.07 -8.40
C THR A 122 4.06 -4.90 -9.63
N GLY A 123 4.48 -4.46 -10.83
CA GLY A 123 4.09 -5.06 -12.09
C GLY A 123 2.85 -4.45 -12.75
N HIS A 124 2.04 -3.70 -12.01
CA HIS A 124 0.81 -3.07 -12.53
C HIS A 124 1.10 -1.85 -13.41
N HIS A 125 2.29 -1.27 -13.34
CA HIS A 125 2.67 -0.20 -14.25
C HIS A 125 2.98 -0.77 -15.63
N GLU A 126 2.49 -0.12 -16.67
CA GLU A 126 2.63 -0.59 -18.06
C GLU A 126 4.08 -0.85 -18.46
N THR A 127 5.02 0.01 -18.03
CA THR A 127 6.45 -0.15 -18.33
C THR A 127 7.02 -1.42 -17.69
N THR A 128 6.69 -1.70 -16.43
CA THR A 128 7.12 -2.92 -15.74
C THR A 128 6.56 -4.18 -16.42
N PHE A 129 5.29 -4.12 -16.84
CA PHE A 129 4.66 -5.19 -17.60
C PHE A 129 5.37 -5.44 -18.94
N LEU A 130 5.62 -4.39 -19.71
CA LEU A 130 6.29 -4.49 -21.01
C LEU A 130 7.71 -4.99 -20.86
N MET A 131 8.49 -4.51 -19.92
CA MET A 131 9.84 -4.98 -19.65
C MET A 131 9.85 -6.43 -19.17
N SER A 132 8.91 -6.82 -18.30
CA SER A 132 8.76 -8.24 -17.90
C SER A 132 8.48 -9.14 -19.09
N LYS A 133 7.66 -8.67 -20.05
CA LYS A 133 7.36 -9.41 -21.28
C LYS A 133 8.58 -9.49 -22.20
N GLU A 134 9.34 -8.40 -22.32
CA GLU A 134 10.54 -8.35 -23.17
C GLU A 134 11.64 -9.27 -22.66
N LEU A 135 11.78 -9.47 -21.36
CA LEU A 135 12.76 -10.43 -20.79
C LEU A 135 12.59 -11.85 -21.35
N PHE A 136 11.39 -12.26 -21.78
CA PHE A 136 11.17 -13.55 -22.42
C PHE A 136 11.69 -13.64 -23.86
N SER A 137 11.99 -12.51 -24.51
CA SER A 137 12.59 -12.46 -25.84
C SER A 137 14.12 -12.58 -25.82
N LEU A 138 14.72 -12.43 -24.63
CA LEU A 138 16.17 -12.45 -24.42
C LEU A 138 16.64 -13.85 -24.02
N ASP A 139 17.81 -14.24 -24.53
CA ASP A 139 18.54 -15.41 -23.99
C ASP A 139 19.35 -14.95 -22.77
N LEU A 140 18.84 -15.24 -21.59
CA LEU A 140 19.45 -14.82 -20.30
C LEU A 140 20.34 -15.91 -19.69
N VAL A 141 20.49 -17.07 -20.34
CA VAL A 141 21.32 -18.15 -19.78
C VAL A 141 22.77 -17.70 -19.68
N SER A 142 23.32 -17.78 -18.47
CA SER A 142 24.71 -17.38 -18.16
C SER A 142 25.02 -15.88 -18.31
N VAL A 143 24.02 -15.03 -18.38
CA VAL A 143 24.15 -13.56 -18.50
C VAL A 143 24.38 -12.93 -17.10
N ASP A 144 25.31 -11.97 -17.03
CA ASP A 144 25.41 -11.04 -15.92
C ASP A 144 24.56 -9.80 -16.25
N LEU A 145 23.56 -9.51 -15.41
CA LEU A 145 22.52 -8.50 -15.64
C LEU A 145 22.48 -7.46 -14.54
N LEU A 146 22.26 -6.21 -14.92
CA LEU A 146 21.99 -5.09 -14.02
C LEU A 146 20.51 -4.68 -14.12
N ASP A 147 19.85 -4.51 -12.99
CA ASP A 147 18.55 -3.87 -12.84
C ASP A 147 18.73 -2.54 -12.07
N MET A 148 18.77 -1.44 -12.80
CA MET A 148 19.01 -0.10 -12.26
C MET A 148 17.70 0.62 -11.99
N GLY A 149 17.49 1.07 -10.74
CA GLY A 149 16.19 1.54 -10.26
C GLY A 149 15.27 0.34 -10.06
N SER A 150 15.74 -0.68 -9.33
CA SER A 150 15.10 -2.01 -9.27
C SER A 150 13.72 -2.00 -8.57
N GLY A 151 13.40 -0.98 -7.78
CA GLY A 151 12.12 -0.88 -7.08
C GLY A 151 11.83 -2.11 -6.21
N THR A 152 10.76 -2.83 -6.53
CA THR A 152 10.42 -4.10 -5.87
C THR A 152 11.37 -5.27 -6.17
N GLY A 153 12.27 -5.12 -7.14
CA GLY A 153 13.16 -6.17 -7.64
C GLY A 153 12.48 -7.16 -8.58
N VAL A 154 11.27 -6.86 -9.07
CA VAL A 154 10.48 -7.78 -9.89
C VAL A 154 11.20 -8.21 -11.18
N LEU A 155 11.87 -7.27 -11.86
CA LEU A 155 12.61 -7.57 -13.11
C LEU A 155 13.86 -8.40 -12.80
N ALA A 156 14.60 -8.07 -11.76
CA ALA A 156 15.76 -8.82 -11.28
C ALA A 156 15.39 -10.27 -10.92
N ILE A 157 14.31 -10.46 -10.18
CA ILE A 157 13.80 -11.78 -9.78
C ILE A 157 13.39 -12.59 -11.02
N LEU A 158 12.67 -11.96 -11.96
CA LEU A 158 12.27 -12.62 -13.20
C LEU A 158 13.48 -12.98 -14.06
N ALA A 159 14.49 -12.11 -14.16
CA ALA A 159 15.71 -12.37 -14.91
C ALA A 159 16.48 -13.59 -14.35
N GLU A 160 16.59 -13.73 -13.03
CA GLU A 160 17.19 -14.92 -12.42
C GLU A 160 16.38 -16.18 -12.77
N LYS A 161 15.04 -16.13 -12.64
CA LYS A 161 14.18 -17.25 -12.98
C LYS A 161 14.30 -17.67 -14.45
N LEU A 162 14.60 -16.74 -15.34
CA LEU A 162 14.86 -16.98 -16.77
C LEU A 162 16.30 -17.45 -17.06
N GLY A 163 17.15 -17.62 -16.06
CA GLY A 163 18.47 -18.23 -16.19
C GLY A 163 19.66 -17.27 -16.10
N ALA A 164 19.46 -16.01 -15.74
CA ALA A 164 20.56 -15.09 -15.51
C ALA A 164 21.52 -15.64 -14.44
N LYS A 165 22.81 -15.60 -14.74
CA LYS A 165 23.87 -16.18 -13.89
C LYS A 165 24.11 -15.32 -12.65
N LYS A 166 24.08 -14.01 -12.83
CA LYS A 166 24.23 -13.00 -11.77
C LYS A 166 23.32 -11.84 -12.12
N VAL A 167 22.62 -11.33 -11.13
CA VAL A 167 21.78 -10.13 -11.26
C VAL A 167 22.16 -9.16 -10.15
N GLU A 168 22.56 -7.95 -10.52
CA GLU A 168 22.72 -6.84 -9.60
C GLU A 168 21.48 -5.94 -9.69
N ALA A 169 20.80 -5.75 -8.56
CA ALA A 169 19.60 -4.93 -8.44
C ALA A 169 19.92 -3.74 -7.55
N ILE A 170 19.90 -2.53 -8.11
CA ILE A 170 20.34 -1.32 -7.41
C ILE A 170 19.19 -0.33 -7.36
N ASP A 171 18.95 0.23 -6.17
CA ASP A 171 18.00 1.33 -5.98
C ASP A 171 18.54 2.33 -4.97
N ILE A 172 18.24 3.61 -5.19
CA ILE A 172 18.67 4.69 -4.28
C ILE A 172 17.75 4.81 -3.07
N GLU A 173 16.48 4.39 -3.22
CA GLU A 173 15.44 4.51 -2.20
C GLU A 173 15.55 3.38 -1.17
N GLU A 174 15.62 3.73 0.12
CA GLU A 174 15.69 2.76 1.24
C GLU A 174 14.51 1.78 1.21
N GLY A 175 13.30 2.29 0.98
CA GLY A 175 12.09 1.48 0.94
C GLY A 175 12.12 0.45 -0.19
N ALA A 176 12.59 0.85 -1.38
CA ALA A 176 12.76 -0.04 -2.53
C ALA A 176 13.81 -1.13 -2.25
N TYR A 177 14.96 -0.74 -1.74
CA TYR A 177 16.03 -1.66 -1.35
C TYR A 177 15.54 -2.74 -0.36
N ILE A 178 14.85 -2.34 0.71
CA ILE A 178 14.31 -3.28 1.71
C ILE A 178 13.28 -4.20 1.09
N ASN A 179 12.36 -3.65 0.29
CA ASN A 179 11.30 -4.41 -0.36
C ASN A 179 11.86 -5.41 -1.38
N ALA A 180 12.88 -5.03 -2.16
CA ALA A 180 13.55 -5.93 -3.09
C ALA A 180 14.19 -7.13 -2.37
N ILE A 181 14.86 -6.90 -1.22
CA ILE A 181 15.42 -7.98 -0.40
C ILE A 181 14.33 -8.95 0.09
N GLU A 182 13.21 -8.42 0.57
CA GLU A 182 12.08 -9.23 1.03
C GLU A 182 11.49 -10.05 -0.12
N ASN A 183 11.30 -9.45 -1.29
CA ASN A 183 10.79 -10.13 -2.47
C ASN A 183 11.77 -11.19 -2.99
N CYS A 184 13.07 -10.94 -2.97
CA CYS A 184 14.09 -11.93 -3.27
C CYS A 184 13.98 -13.17 -2.35
N LYS A 185 13.78 -12.95 -1.05
CA LYS A 185 13.55 -14.03 -0.07
C LYS A 185 12.28 -14.82 -0.36
N LEU A 186 11.16 -14.13 -0.66
CA LEU A 186 9.88 -14.75 -1.01
C LEU A 186 9.98 -15.66 -2.24
N ASN A 187 10.81 -15.28 -3.21
CA ASN A 187 11.04 -16.03 -4.44
C ASN A 187 12.17 -17.07 -4.34
N GLY A 188 12.92 -17.08 -3.24
CA GLY A 188 14.04 -18.01 -3.04
C GLY A 188 15.21 -17.78 -4.01
N THR A 189 15.42 -16.54 -4.46
CA THR A 189 16.52 -16.16 -5.36
C THR A 189 17.86 -16.39 -4.68
N LYS A 190 18.87 -16.75 -5.47
CA LYS A 190 20.22 -17.05 -5.00
C LYS A 190 21.30 -16.20 -5.67
N ASN A 191 21.00 -15.71 -6.86
CA ASN A 191 21.96 -15.00 -7.70
C ASN A 191 21.60 -13.51 -7.87
N VAL A 192 20.54 -13.03 -7.20
CA VAL A 192 20.19 -11.61 -7.14
C VAL A 192 20.90 -10.98 -5.95
N ILE A 193 21.75 -9.99 -6.25
CA ILE A 193 22.44 -9.17 -5.24
C ILE A 193 21.71 -7.83 -5.25
N VAL A 194 21.11 -7.48 -4.11
CA VAL A 194 20.40 -6.20 -3.95
C VAL A 194 21.31 -5.23 -3.20
N GLU A 195 21.51 -4.05 -3.77
CA GLU A 195 22.35 -3.00 -3.19
C GLU A 195 21.63 -1.65 -3.18
N LYS A 196 21.86 -0.87 -2.14
CA LYS A 196 21.37 0.50 -2.05
C LYS A 196 22.44 1.46 -2.54
N GLY A 197 22.13 2.22 -3.58
CA GLY A 197 23.05 3.22 -4.10
C GLY A 197 22.72 3.71 -5.50
N ASP A 198 23.70 4.33 -6.11
CA ASP A 198 23.64 4.88 -7.46
C ASP A 198 24.69 4.22 -8.38
N SER A 199 24.84 4.77 -9.59
CA SER A 199 25.80 4.28 -10.59
C SER A 199 27.26 4.23 -10.12
N LYS A 200 27.62 4.86 -9.01
CA LYS A 200 29.00 4.81 -8.46
C LYS A 200 29.37 3.43 -7.96
N LEU A 201 28.38 2.61 -7.59
CA LEU A 201 28.63 1.20 -7.20
C LEU A 201 29.11 0.35 -8.37
N LEU A 202 28.92 0.81 -9.61
CA LEU A 202 29.17 0.07 -10.84
C LEU A 202 30.57 0.31 -11.44
N GLU A 203 31.45 1.06 -10.76
CA GLU A 203 32.78 1.35 -11.28
C GLU A 203 33.57 0.06 -11.58
N GLY A 204 33.91 -0.14 -12.85
CA GLY A 204 34.63 -1.34 -13.33
C GLY A 204 33.77 -2.57 -13.57
N SER A 205 32.47 -2.52 -13.32
CA SER A 205 31.55 -3.61 -13.60
C SER A 205 31.15 -3.64 -15.09
N LEU A 206 30.94 -4.86 -15.62
CA LEU A 206 30.45 -5.10 -16.99
C LEU A 206 29.24 -6.02 -16.94
N PHE A 207 28.20 -5.64 -17.68
CA PHE A 207 26.97 -6.42 -17.80
C PHE A 207 26.62 -6.64 -19.27
N GLN A 208 26.11 -7.83 -19.58
CA GLN A 208 25.63 -8.12 -20.93
C GLN A 208 24.24 -7.53 -21.17
N VAL A 209 23.45 -7.39 -20.10
CA VAL A 209 22.11 -6.79 -20.14
C VAL A 209 21.96 -5.76 -19.02
N ILE A 210 21.40 -4.63 -19.36
CA ILE A 210 21.06 -3.58 -18.40
C ILE A 210 19.58 -3.25 -18.55
N LEU A 211 18.85 -3.36 -17.47
CA LEU A 211 17.48 -2.91 -17.34
C LEU A 211 17.46 -1.56 -16.63
N ALA A 212 16.69 -0.61 -17.15
CA ALA A 212 16.49 0.70 -16.54
C ALA A 212 15.05 1.14 -16.75
N ASN A 213 14.24 0.98 -15.72
CA ASN A 213 12.83 1.38 -15.68
C ASN A 213 12.65 2.47 -14.61
N ILE A 214 13.25 3.62 -14.85
CA ILE A 214 13.36 4.77 -13.94
C ILE A 214 12.61 5.99 -14.47
#